data_1b30348b791bf2523c7757463a4a8c8d
#
_entry.id   1b30348b791bf2523c7757463a4a8c8d
#
_cell.length_a   1.000
_cell.length_b   1.000
_cell.length_c   1.000
_cell.angle_alpha   90.00
_cell.angle_beta   90.00
_cell.angle_gamma   90.00
#
_symmetry.space_group_name_H-M   'P 1'
#
loop_
_entity.id
_entity.type
_entity.pdbx_description
1 polymer ?
#
loop_
_entity_poly.entity_id
_entity_poly.type
_entity_poly.pdbx_seq_one_letter_code
_entity_poly.pdbx_strand_id
1 'polypeptide(L)'
;MKKYFKHKINSLLLVNKIVVIHYLEIEKQFHHAEESHDFWEMVCALKGSVTCTADGKEVLLNDGEMIFHKPNEAHALTVKGGKSSGVFILSFECLSEAMRFFSDRKVKLNGKQLKYVKDIIEIAKRTYDITFYNLDTDIMNLLPQPTLGGEQ
;
A
#
# COMPACT_ATOMS: atom_id res chain seq x y z
N MET A 1 9.76 41.81 24.47
CA MET A 1 9.84 40.37 24.20
C MET A 1 8.81 39.99 23.12
N LYS A 2 9.22 39.37 22.00
CA LYS A 2 8.30 38.96 20.92
C LYS A 2 7.37 37.86 21.44
N LYS A 3 6.06 38.00 21.23
CA LYS A 3 5.06 37.04 21.64
C LYS A 3 4.77 36.10 20.47
N TYR A 4 5.03 34.78 20.63
CA TYR A 4 4.77 33.75 19.62
C TYR A 4 3.47 33.03 19.96
N PHE A 5 2.64 32.80 18.94
CA PHE A 5 1.44 31.98 19.05
C PHE A 5 1.77 30.55 18.60
N LYS A 6 1.33 29.56 19.38
CA LYS A 6 1.49 28.15 19.06
C LYS A 6 0.15 27.57 18.64
N HIS A 7 0.10 26.95 17.47
CA HIS A 7 -1.10 26.27 16.98
C HIS A 7 -0.95 24.76 17.19
N LYS A 8 -2.01 24.12 17.71
CA LYS A 8 -2.04 22.67 17.86
C LYS A 8 -2.28 22.04 16.48
N ILE A 9 -1.45 21.09 16.10
CA ILE A 9 -1.65 20.25 14.92
C ILE A 9 -2.38 18.99 15.39
N ASN A 10 -3.54 18.70 14.78
CA ASN A 10 -4.27 17.48 15.02
C ASN A 10 -3.98 16.50 13.87
N SER A 11 -3.30 15.41 14.18
CA SER A 11 -3.08 14.31 13.22
C SER A 11 -4.31 13.41 13.24
N LEU A 12 -5.03 13.34 12.12
CA LEU A 12 -6.16 12.41 11.94
C LEU A 12 -5.69 10.98 11.73
N LEU A 13 -4.59 10.81 11.02
CA LEU A 13 -3.94 9.54 10.73
C LEU A 13 -2.50 9.59 11.19
N LEU A 14 -2.07 8.56 11.90
CA LEU A 14 -0.68 8.36 12.30
C LEU A 14 -0.27 6.93 11.94
N VAL A 15 0.56 6.80 10.93
CA VAL A 15 1.20 5.52 10.60
C VAL A 15 2.33 5.31 11.60
N ASN A 16 2.25 4.22 12.36
CA ASN A 16 3.18 3.92 13.43
C ASN A 16 4.39 3.12 12.91
N LYS A 17 4.15 2.18 11.99
CA LYS A 17 5.19 1.35 11.38
C LYS A 17 4.83 1.03 9.94
N ILE A 18 5.82 0.91 9.09
CA ILE A 18 5.72 0.26 7.78
C ILE A 18 6.13 -1.20 7.99
N VAL A 19 5.30 -2.14 7.51
CA VAL A 19 5.57 -3.58 7.63
C VAL A 19 6.29 -4.06 6.39
N VAL A 20 5.66 -3.90 5.20
CA VAL A 20 6.25 -4.30 3.93
C VAL A 20 5.73 -3.41 2.79
N ILE A 21 6.54 -3.26 1.76
CA ILE A 21 6.21 -2.55 0.52
C ILE A 21 6.53 -3.48 -0.65
N HIS A 22 5.53 -3.71 -1.52
CA HIS A 22 5.72 -4.44 -2.77
C HIS A 22 5.32 -3.57 -3.96
N TYR A 23 6.06 -3.71 -5.03
CA TYR A 23 5.67 -3.24 -6.34
C TYR A 23 5.84 -4.38 -7.33
N LEU A 24 4.74 -4.84 -7.91
CA LEU A 24 4.68 -6.01 -8.77
C LEU A 24 4.33 -5.60 -10.19
N GLU A 25 5.08 -6.07 -11.16
CA GLU A 25 4.70 -6.07 -12.57
C GLU A 25 4.34 -7.49 -12.98
N ILE A 26 3.07 -7.72 -13.22
CA ILE A 26 2.50 -9.04 -13.45
C ILE A 26 2.07 -9.14 -14.91
N GLU A 27 2.78 -9.95 -15.70
CA GLU A 27 2.52 -10.13 -17.13
C GLU A 27 1.64 -11.34 -17.45
N LYS A 28 1.54 -12.27 -16.50
CA LYS A 28 0.83 -13.55 -16.67
C LYS A 28 -0.27 -13.67 -15.62
N GLN A 29 -1.03 -14.74 -15.71
CA GLN A 29 -1.95 -15.10 -14.63
C GLN A 29 -1.18 -15.29 -13.32
N PHE A 30 -1.69 -14.68 -12.26
CA PHE A 30 -1.09 -14.70 -10.93
C PHE A 30 -2.18 -14.84 -9.88
N HIS A 31 -1.90 -15.60 -8.85
CA HIS A 31 -2.76 -15.74 -7.68
C HIS A 31 -1.90 -15.82 -6.43
N HIS A 32 -2.14 -14.88 -5.51
CA HIS A 32 -1.64 -14.96 -4.15
C HIS A 32 -2.70 -15.61 -3.28
N ALA A 33 -2.31 -16.61 -2.50
CA ALA A 33 -3.22 -17.34 -1.62
C ALA A 33 -3.88 -16.41 -0.58
N GLU A 34 -5.03 -16.84 -0.08
CA GLU A 34 -5.72 -16.10 0.99
C GLU A 34 -4.86 -16.06 2.26
N GLU A 35 -4.72 -14.88 2.82
CA GLU A 35 -4.00 -14.60 4.06
C GLU A 35 -4.78 -13.65 4.96
N SER A 36 -4.32 -13.47 6.19
CA SER A 36 -4.86 -12.52 7.16
C SER A 36 -3.77 -12.12 8.14
N HIS A 37 -3.72 -10.84 8.50
CA HIS A 37 -2.72 -10.30 9.43
C HIS A 37 -3.31 -9.14 10.26
N ASP A 38 -2.63 -8.71 11.31
CA ASP A 38 -3.13 -7.74 12.30
C ASP A 38 -2.84 -6.26 11.97
N PHE A 39 -2.43 -5.97 10.75
CA PHE A 39 -2.13 -4.62 10.26
C PHE A 39 -2.95 -4.28 9.01
N TRP A 40 -2.94 -3.01 8.63
CA TRP A 40 -3.58 -2.52 7.40
C TRP A 40 -2.74 -2.84 6.18
N GLU A 41 -3.41 -3.18 5.08
CA GLU A 41 -2.77 -3.32 3.78
C GLU A 41 -3.49 -2.48 2.73
N MET A 42 -2.75 -1.63 2.03
CA MET A 42 -3.21 -0.87 0.89
C MET A 42 -2.82 -1.58 -0.40
N VAL A 43 -3.79 -1.88 -1.25
CA VAL A 43 -3.56 -2.42 -2.59
C VAL A 43 -4.00 -1.38 -3.63
N CYS A 44 -3.10 -1.01 -4.53
CA CYS A 44 -3.36 -0.04 -5.60
C CYS A 44 -3.01 -0.62 -6.97
N ALA A 45 -3.96 -0.66 -7.89
CA ALA A 45 -3.70 -0.98 -9.29
C ALA A 45 -3.16 0.26 -9.99
N LEU A 46 -1.87 0.26 -10.34
CA LEU A 46 -1.20 1.37 -11.04
C LEU A 46 -1.26 1.24 -12.56
N LYS A 47 -1.52 0.04 -13.04
CA LYS A 47 -1.67 -0.29 -14.46
C LYS A 47 -2.51 -1.56 -14.59
N GLY A 48 -3.39 -1.59 -15.60
CA GLY A 48 -4.22 -2.76 -15.85
C GLY A 48 -5.29 -2.97 -14.79
N SER A 49 -5.50 -4.22 -14.39
CA SER A 49 -6.51 -4.55 -13.38
C SER A 49 -6.07 -5.72 -12.49
N VAL A 50 -6.53 -5.71 -11.26
CA VAL A 50 -6.31 -6.75 -10.26
C VAL A 50 -7.63 -7.02 -9.52
N THR A 51 -7.91 -8.27 -9.22
CA THR A 51 -9.04 -8.66 -8.38
C THR A 51 -8.51 -8.97 -6.99
N CYS A 52 -9.00 -8.26 -5.99
CA CYS A 52 -8.78 -8.57 -4.58
C CYS A 52 -10.01 -9.29 -4.02
N THR A 53 -9.82 -10.17 -3.05
CA THR A 53 -10.91 -10.66 -2.21
C THR A 53 -10.79 -10.02 -0.83
N ALA A 54 -11.90 -9.74 -0.19
CA ALA A 54 -12.01 -9.16 1.14
C ALA A 54 -13.16 -9.85 1.87
N ASP A 55 -12.86 -10.69 2.87
CA ASP A 55 -13.83 -11.53 3.58
C ASP A 55 -14.76 -12.30 2.59
N GLY A 56 -14.18 -12.91 1.57
CA GLY A 56 -14.88 -13.69 0.54
C GLY A 56 -15.61 -12.87 -0.54
N LYS A 57 -15.52 -11.53 -0.52
CA LYS A 57 -16.09 -10.67 -1.57
C LYS A 57 -15.04 -10.26 -2.58
N GLU A 58 -15.31 -10.44 -3.87
CA GLU A 58 -14.42 -9.98 -4.93
C GLU A 58 -14.58 -8.48 -5.18
N VAL A 59 -13.44 -7.78 -5.29
CA VAL A 59 -13.34 -6.37 -5.65
C VAL A 59 -12.35 -6.22 -6.80
N LEU A 60 -12.87 -5.86 -7.97
CA LEU A 60 -12.02 -5.53 -9.13
C LEU A 60 -11.49 -4.12 -9.00
N LEU A 61 -10.17 -3.98 -9.01
CA LEU A 61 -9.47 -2.70 -9.11
C LEU A 61 -8.98 -2.51 -10.55
N ASN A 62 -9.34 -1.39 -11.14
CA ASN A 62 -8.81 -0.93 -12.43
C ASN A 62 -7.68 0.08 -12.20
N ASP A 63 -6.98 0.43 -13.27
CA ASP A 63 -5.91 1.43 -13.26
C ASP A 63 -6.29 2.67 -12.44
N GLY A 64 -5.44 3.01 -11.46
CA GLY A 64 -5.63 4.11 -10.52
C GLY A 64 -6.69 3.90 -9.43
N GLU A 65 -7.17 2.69 -9.23
CA GLU A 65 -8.07 2.34 -8.12
C GLU A 65 -7.32 1.63 -7.00
N MET A 66 -7.76 1.83 -5.75
CA MET A 66 -7.19 1.19 -4.57
C MET A 66 -8.25 0.80 -3.56
N ILE A 67 -7.87 -0.14 -2.69
CA ILE A 67 -8.59 -0.51 -1.47
C ILE A 67 -7.63 -0.59 -0.29
N PHE A 68 -8.21 -0.66 0.91
CA PHE A 68 -7.49 -1.03 2.13
C PHE A 68 -8.12 -2.28 2.72
N HIS A 69 -7.30 -3.31 2.94
CA HIS A 69 -7.63 -4.45 3.79
C HIS A 69 -7.42 -4.04 5.25
N LYS A 70 -8.44 -4.24 6.06
CA LYS A 70 -8.39 -3.94 7.51
C LYS A 70 -7.68 -5.07 8.27
N PRO A 71 -7.14 -4.80 9.45
CA PRO A 71 -6.59 -5.84 10.31
C PRO A 71 -7.53 -7.03 10.48
N ASN A 72 -6.99 -8.24 10.36
CA ASN A 72 -7.68 -9.54 10.47
C ASN A 72 -8.74 -9.82 9.38
N GLU A 73 -8.75 -9.07 8.29
CA GLU A 73 -9.56 -9.38 7.11
C GLU A 73 -8.89 -10.50 6.30
N ALA A 74 -9.63 -11.54 5.96
CA ALA A 74 -9.16 -12.56 5.02
C ALA A 74 -9.14 -11.98 3.61
N HIS A 75 -7.98 -11.97 2.95
CA HIS A 75 -7.82 -11.36 1.64
C HIS A 75 -6.87 -12.13 0.74
N ALA A 76 -7.05 -11.99 -0.56
CA ALA A 76 -6.22 -12.57 -1.61
C ALA A 76 -6.15 -11.63 -2.80
N LEU A 77 -5.18 -11.86 -3.68
CA LEU A 77 -4.95 -11.06 -4.87
C LEU A 77 -4.85 -11.96 -6.11
N THR A 78 -5.56 -11.61 -7.16
CA THR A 78 -5.56 -12.36 -8.42
C THR A 78 -5.46 -11.44 -9.62
N VAL A 79 -4.57 -11.78 -10.55
CA VAL A 79 -4.49 -11.19 -11.90
C VAL A 79 -4.86 -12.26 -12.91
N LYS A 80 -5.89 -12.00 -13.72
CA LYS A 80 -6.43 -12.99 -14.68
C LYS A 80 -5.54 -13.22 -15.91
N GLY A 81 -4.53 -12.38 -16.11
CA GLY A 81 -3.65 -12.46 -17.28
C GLY A 81 -4.23 -11.79 -18.53
N GLY A 82 -3.46 -11.84 -19.63
CA GLY A 82 -3.84 -11.25 -20.94
C GLY A 82 -3.38 -9.81 -21.14
N LYS A 83 -3.21 -9.02 -20.09
CA LYS A 83 -2.55 -7.70 -20.10
C LYS A 83 -1.68 -7.57 -18.86
N SER A 84 -0.55 -6.85 -18.99
CA SER A 84 0.31 -6.60 -17.82
C SER A 84 -0.41 -5.72 -16.81
N SER A 85 -0.27 -6.07 -15.53
CA SER A 85 -0.80 -5.31 -14.41
C SER A 85 0.32 -4.85 -13.51
N GLY A 86 0.30 -3.58 -13.12
CA GLY A 86 1.20 -3.01 -12.12
C GLY A 86 0.46 -2.83 -10.81
N VAL A 87 0.92 -3.46 -9.74
CA VAL A 87 0.27 -3.43 -8.43
C VAL A 87 1.24 -2.92 -7.38
N PHE A 88 0.80 -1.94 -6.60
CA PHE A 88 1.51 -1.45 -5.43
C PHE A 88 0.80 -1.90 -4.16
N ILE A 89 1.56 -2.50 -3.24
CA ILE A 89 1.06 -2.96 -1.95
C ILE A 89 1.89 -2.28 -0.86
N LEU A 90 1.21 -1.72 0.14
CA LEU A 90 1.82 -1.11 1.31
C LEU A 90 1.13 -1.62 2.56
N SER A 91 1.84 -2.38 3.39
CA SER A 91 1.37 -2.88 4.66
C SER A 91 1.93 -2.05 5.80
N PHE A 92 1.08 -1.63 6.75
CA PHE A 92 1.45 -0.68 7.80
C PHE A 92 0.58 -0.80 9.05
N GLU A 93 1.15 -0.45 10.20
CA GLU A 93 0.39 -0.27 11.43
C GLU A 93 -0.15 1.16 11.54
N CYS A 94 -1.45 1.29 11.77
CA CYS A 94 -2.11 2.55 12.09
C CYS A 94 -3.26 2.32 13.07
N LEU A 95 -3.14 2.88 14.26
CA LEU A 95 -4.14 2.76 15.33
C LEU A 95 -5.18 3.89 15.29
N SER A 96 -5.11 4.78 14.32
CA SER A 96 -6.02 5.90 14.19
C SER A 96 -7.43 5.44 13.82
N GLU A 97 -8.43 5.79 14.61
CA GLU A 97 -9.85 5.50 14.36
C GLU A 97 -10.33 5.98 12.98
N ALA A 98 -9.73 7.05 12.47
CA ALA A 98 -10.04 7.59 11.14
C ALA A 98 -9.77 6.60 9.98
N MET A 99 -8.94 5.56 10.20
CA MET A 99 -8.74 4.49 9.20
C MET A 99 -10.02 3.71 8.89
N ARG A 100 -10.99 3.67 9.80
CA ARG A 100 -12.31 3.05 9.55
C ARG A 100 -13.06 3.65 8.36
N PHE A 101 -12.73 4.90 8.00
CA PHE A 101 -13.30 5.53 6.80
C PHE A 101 -12.95 4.76 5.53
N PHE A 102 -11.82 4.10 5.49
CA PHE A 102 -11.33 3.37 4.31
C PHE A 102 -11.77 1.90 4.28
N SER A 103 -12.35 1.38 5.37
CA SER A 103 -12.86 0.01 5.40
C SER A 103 -13.95 -0.18 4.33
N ASP A 104 -13.90 -1.30 3.62
CA ASP A 104 -14.89 -1.72 2.62
C ASP A 104 -15.12 -0.68 1.49
N ARG A 105 -14.12 0.17 1.22
CA ARG A 105 -14.22 1.23 0.20
C ARG A 105 -13.16 1.08 -0.89
N LYS A 106 -13.65 1.06 -2.13
CA LYS A 106 -12.81 1.25 -3.31
C LYS A 106 -12.70 2.76 -3.60
N VAL A 107 -11.47 3.23 -3.79
CA VAL A 107 -11.17 4.66 -4.04
C VAL A 107 -10.50 4.80 -5.39
N LYS A 108 -10.97 5.75 -6.20
CA LYS A 108 -10.30 6.18 -7.44
C LYS A 108 -9.38 7.34 -7.14
N LEU A 109 -8.09 7.16 -7.42
CA LEU A 109 -7.08 8.19 -7.23
C LEU A 109 -7.07 9.19 -8.39
N ASN A 110 -6.96 10.48 -8.09
CA ASN A 110 -6.68 11.51 -9.08
C ASN A 110 -5.18 11.57 -9.40
N GLY A 111 -4.81 12.35 -10.44
CA GLY A 111 -3.42 12.42 -10.89
C GLY A 111 -2.42 12.88 -9.83
N LYS A 112 -2.81 13.77 -8.91
CA LYS A 112 -1.97 14.24 -7.81
C LYS A 112 -1.74 13.12 -6.77
N GLN A 113 -2.79 12.38 -6.44
CA GLN A 113 -2.70 11.24 -5.51
C GLN A 113 -1.87 10.11 -6.10
N LEU A 114 -2.04 9.79 -7.38
CA LEU A 114 -1.20 8.81 -8.09
C LEU A 114 0.28 9.22 -8.09
N LYS A 115 0.57 10.53 -8.20
CA LYS A 115 1.95 11.00 -8.07
C LYS A 115 2.51 10.70 -6.69
N TYR A 116 1.76 10.90 -5.61
CA TYR A 116 2.23 10.56 -4.26
C TYR A 116 2.53 9.07 -4.11
N VAL A 117 1.69 8.18 -4.66
CA VAL A 117 1.97 6.73 -4.66
C VAL A 117 3.28 6.43 -5.37
N LYS A 118 3.51 7.04 -6.54
CA LYS A 118 4.78 6.87 -7.28
C LYS A 118 5.98 7.42 -6.52
N ASP A 119 5.84 8.56 -5.86
CA ASP A 119 6.90 9.15 -5.03
C ASP A 119 7.25 8.22 -3.85
N ILE A 120 6.26 7.59 -3.21
CA ILE A 120 6.48 6.57 -2.16
C ILE A 120 7.28 5.38 -2.71
N ILE A 121 6.91 4.86 -3.89
CA ILE A 121 7.62 3.75 -4.55
C ILE A 121 9.08 4.13 -4.80
N GLU A 122 9.34 5.32 -5.34
CA GLU A 122 10.71 5.76 -5.65
C GLU A 122 11.56 5.99 -4.39
N ILE A 123 10.96 6.47 -3.31
CA ILE A 123 11.63 6.59 -2.01
C ILE A 123 11.93 5.20 -1.44
N ALA A 124 10.94 4.32 -1.46
CA ALA A 124 11.07 2.96 -0.95
C ALA A 124 12.19 2.19 -1.67
N LYS A 125 12.29 2.30 -3.00
CA LYS A 125 13.38 1.71 -3.80
C LYS A 125 14.78 2.18 -3.39
N ARG A 126 14.89 3.39 -2.90
CA ARG A 126 16.19 3.97 -2.46
C ARG A 126 16.51 3.65 -1.00
N THR A 127 15.51 3.25 -0.23
CA THR A 127 15.63 3.02 1.20
C THR A 127 15.74 1.55 1.55
N TYR A 128 14.97 0.72 0.87
CA TYR A 128 14.83 -0.69 1.19
C TYR A 128 15.22 -1.57 0.01
N ASP A 129 15.70 -2.78 0.32
CA ASP A 129 15.80 -3.87 -0.65
C ASP A 129 14.39 -4.42 -0.92
N ILE A 130 13.71 -3.80 -1.88
CA ILE A 130 12.33 -4.17 -2.27
C ILE A 130 12.43 -5.16 -3.43
N THR A 131 11.94 -6.35 -3.20
CA THR A 131 11.83 -7.37 -4.25
C THR A 131 10.60 -7.05 -5.12
N PHE A 132 10.86 -6.69 -6.39
CA PHE A 132 9.83 -6.29 -7.36
C PHE A 132 8.94 -7.43 -7.85
N TYR A 133 9.23 -8.69 -7.52
CA TYR A 133 8.64 -9.85 -8.17
C TYR A 133 8.27 -11.00 -7.23
N ASN A 134 8.42 -10.83 -5.92
CA ASN A 134 8.16 -11.90 -4.97
C ASN A 134 7.38 -11.38 -3.77
N LEU A 135 6.15 -11.88 -3.59
CA LEU A 135 5.33 -11.63 -2.39
C LEU A 135 5.72 -12.52 -1.20
N ASP A 136 6.58 -13.53 -1.44
CA ASP A 136 7.00 -14.45 -0.38
C ASP A 136 8.08 -13.88 0.56
N THR A 137 8.48 -12.62 0.37
CA THR A 137 9.45 -11.96 1.24
C THR A 137 8.77 -11.00 2.20
N ASP A 138 8.52 -11.47 3.41
CA ASP A 138 7.92 -10.69 4.50
C ASP A 138 8.94 -9.77 5.21
N ILE A 139 10.17 -9.69 4.73
CA ILE A 139 11.24 -8.91 5.37
C ILE A 139 11.76 -7.86 4.42
N MET A 140 11.54 -6.59 4.78
CA MET A 140 12.18 -5.43 4.16
C MET A 140 13.48 -5.11 4.89
N ASN A 141 14.61 -5.17 4.20
CA ASN A 141 15.91 -4.75 4.73
C ASN A 141 16.24 -3.33 4.28
N LEU A 142 16.82 -2.53 5.17
CA LEU A 142 17.41 -1.23 4.80
C LEU A 142 18.59 -1.45 3.86
N LEU A 143 18.69 -0.62 2.84
CA LEU A 143 19.87 -0.57 2.00
C LEU A 143 21.08 -0.05 2.80
N PRO A 144 22.32 -0.45 2.46
CA PRO A 144 23.54 -0.12 3.24
C PRO A 144 23.76 1.37 3.49
N GLN A 145 23.22 2.24 2.67
CA GLN A 145 23.28 3.70 2.81
C GLN A 145 21.93 4.31 2.39
N PRO A 146 20.90 4.22 3.25
CA PRO A 146 19.61 4.83 2.95
C PRO A 146 19.77 6.34 2.78
N THR A 147 19.04 6.93 1.84
CA THR A 147 19.03 8.39 1.66
C THR A 147 18.29 9.06 2.81
N LEU A 148 18.78 10.22 3.27
CA LEU A 148 18.07 11.10 4.22
C LEU A 148 16.63 11.33 3.73
N GLY A 149 15.65 10.92 4.50
CA GLY A 149 14.23 10.97 4.15
C GLY A 149 13.63 9.60 3.76
N GLY A 150 14.45 8.55 3.61
CA GLY A 150 13.97 7.18 3.49
C GLY A 150 13.76 6.47 4.83
N GLU A 151 14.22 7.07 5.93
CA GLU A 151 14.12 6.50 7.29
C GLU A 151 12.88 6.97 8.08
N GLN A 152 11.98 7.74 7.45
CA GLN A 152 10.80 8.31 8.13
C GLN A 152 9.52 7.60 7.75
#